data_1421865d332ce1c0c1a295f6fa3a7f06
#
_entry.id   1421865d332ce1c0c1a295f6fa3a7f06
#
_cell.length_a   1.000
_cell.length_b   1.000
_cell.length_c   1.000
_cell.angle_alpha   90.00
_cell.angle_beta   90.00
_cell.angle_gamma   90.00
#
_symmetry.space_group_name_H-M   'P 1'
#
loop_
_entity.id
_entity.type
_entity.pdbx_description
1 polymer ?
#
loop_
_entity_poly.entity_id
_entity_poly.type
_entity_poly.pdbx_seq_one_letter_code
_entity_poly.pdbx_strand_id
1 'polypeptide(L)'
;MKKSNTRAKNKSKDLKDTVSNQFKDSLLKFIESSEGFVYPLIIPPVQSIDEDALFEVYSDLRKIGEQDNLNVLLYSYGGDAQTAFHIGRLLQAYSNKKLQIYPLREAKSAATLIASAADNIVMSELSELGPMDPQIKLPSIERRFSPLAIKHSLELLHGEISNGHDLIVKTLAERLPDPLSLGEALKSLETGKDYLRKLLVSRMFAGDSEKAAIVAERLVLGYPDHGYCIDFKEAQDIGLVVQEVPDNQRDALYDLMYGYKKMWDVFEFAMSRKDDNESSVSEAIRPLIDLKQVVHEVIDIQKSKKNVSEEK
;
A
#
# COMPACT_ATOMS: atom_id res chain seq x y z
N MET A 1 20.10 -3.47 -41.57
CA MET A 1 19.34 -2.91 -40.44
C MET A 1 18.32 -3.88 -39.76
N LYS A 2 17.65 -4.83 -40.45
CA LYS A 2 16.68 -5.77 -39.83
C LYS A 2 17.30 -6.77 -38.82
N LYS A 3 18.56 -7.22 -38.99
CA LYS A 3 19.19 -8.21 -38.08
C LYS A 3 19.60 -7.64 -36.71
N SER A 4 19.90 -6.35 -36.59
CA SER A 4 20.29 -5.71 -35.33
C SER A 4 19.07 -5.50 -34.40
N ASN A 5 17.90 -5.20 -34.98
CA ASN A 5 16.65 -5.01 -34.23
C ASN A 5 16.12 -6.33 -33.61
N THR A 6 16.27 -7.46 -34.33
CA THR A 6 15.82 -8.77 -33.83
C THR A 6 16.68 -9.25 -32.65
N ARG A 7 18.01 -8.98 -32.69
CA ARG A 7 18.95 -9.38 -31.63
C ARG A 7 18.75 -8.52 -30.35
N ALA A 8 18.41 -7.24 -30.50
CA ALA A 8 18.07 -6.36 -29.37
C ALA A 8 16.72 -6.75 -28.74
N LYS A 9 15.70 -7.10 -29.54
CA LYS A 9 14.40 -7.59 -29.06
C LYS A 9 14.51 -8.92 -28.32
N ASN A 10 15.31 -9.89 -28.81
CA ASN A 10 15.52 -11.14 -28.11
C ASN A 10 16.25 -10.94 -26.77
N LYS A 11 17.27 -10.09 -26.73
CA LYS A 11 18.01 -9.79 -25.50
C LYS A 11 17.15 -9.10 -24.45
N SER A 12 16.21 -8.23 -24.85
CA SER A 12 15.23 -7.59 -23.98
C SER A 12 14.21 -8.60 -23.43
N LYS A 13 13.76 -9.55 -24.25
CA LYS A 13 12.85 -10.61 -23.83
C LYS A 13 13.53 -11.55 -22.82
N ASP A 14 14.73 -12.03 -23.11
CA ASP A 14 15.50 -12.91 -22.22
C ASP A 14 15.74 -12.26 -20.84
N LEU A 15 15.99 -10.93 -20.80
CA LEU A 15 16.20 -10.21 -19.54
C LEU A 15 14.90 -10.12 -18.71
N LYS A 16 13.77 -9.84 -19.35
CA LYS A 16 12.45 -9.74 -18.70
C LYS A 16 12.03 -11.08 -18.11
N ASP A 17 12.10 -12.15 -18.91
CA ASP A 17 11.76 -13.50 -18.47
C ASP A 17 12.66 -13.94 -17.29
N THR A 18 13.93 -13.52 -17.29
CA THR A 18 14.87 -13.77 -16.19
C THR A 18 14.47 -13.05 -14.91
N VAL A 19 14.05 -11.77 -14.98
CA VAL A 19 13.69 -10.97 -13.79
C VAL A 19 12.37 -11.47 -13.19
N SER A 20 11.37 -11.79 -14.02
CA SER A 20 10.08 -12.33 -13.54
C SER A 20 10.28 -13.70 -12.88
N ASN A 21 11.13 -14.57 -13.44
CA ASN A 21 11.45 -15.86 -12.84
C ASN A 21 12.20 -15.70 -11.51
N GLN A 22 13.17 -14.77 -11.42
CA GLN A 22 13.85 -14.49 -10.15
C GLN A 22 12.90 -14.02 -9.07
N PHE A 23 11.96 -13.13 -9.39
CA PHE A 23 10.94 -12.69 -8.44
C PHE A 23 10.06 -13.86 -7.98
N LYS A 24 9.60 -14.70 -8.91
CA LYS A 24 8.80 -15.91 -8.60
C LYS A 24 9.56 -16.87 -7.69
N ASP A 25 10.83 -17.15 -7.97
CA ASP A 25 11.66 -18.03 -7.16
C ASP A 25 11.85 -17.48 -5.74
N SER A 26 12.07 -16.17 -5.60
CA SER A 26 12.16 -15.52 -4.29
C SER A 26 10.85 -15.58 -3.52
N LEU A 27 9.71 -15.42 -4.21
CA LEU A 27 8.38 -15.55 -3.62
C LEU A 27 8.11 -16.98 -3.14
N LEU A 28 8.49 -17.99 -3.90
CA LEU A 28 8.38 -19.39 -3.50
C LEU A 28 9.25 -19.72 -2.28
N LYS A 29 10.47 -19.20 -2.21
CA LYS A 29 11.33 -19.33 -1.02
C LYS A 29 10.71 -18.69 0.22
N PHE A 30 10.12 -17.48 0.07
CA PHE A 30 9.43 -16.84 1.17
C PHE A 30 8.23 -17.67 1.66
N ILE A 31 7.44 -18.22 0.74
CA ILE A 31 6.33 -19.12 1.06
C ILE A 31 6.80 -20.36 1.82
N GLU A 32 7.90 -20.97 1.40
CA GLU A 32 8.46 -22.18 2.05
C GLU A 32 8.97 -21.89 3.47
N SER A 33 9.37 -20.64 3.75
CA SER A 33 9.80 -20.21 5.08
C SER A 33 8.66 -19.68 5.97
N SER A 34 7.43 -19.58 5.43
CA SER A 34 6.27 -18.99 6.10
C SER A 34 5.32 -20.04 6.63
N GLU A 35 4.74 -19.79 7.80
CA GLU A 35 3.63 -20.58 8.31
C GLU A 35 2.29 -20.03 7.80
N GLY A 36 1.48 -20.86 7.17
CA GLY A 36 0.18 -20.49 6.61
C GLY A 36 0.25 -20.04 5.16
N PHE A 37 -0.83 -19.42 4.71
CA PHE A 37 -0.97 -19.00 3.31
C PHE A 37 -0.34 -17.62 3.10
N VAL A 38 0.45 -17.46 2.03
CA VAL A 38 1.03 -16.17 1.63
C VAL A 38 0.26 -15.60 0.45
N TYR A 39 -0.33 -14.41 0.65
CA TYR A 39 -1.05 -13.67 -0.39
C TYR A 39 -0.25 -12.43 -0.82
N PRO A 40 0.28 -12.38 -2.04
CA PRO A 40 0.96 -11.20 -2.56
C PRO A 40 -0.05 -10.15 -3.03
N LEU A 41 -0.20 -9.07 -2.28
CA LEU A 41 -0.99 -7.88 -2.65
C LEU A 41 -0.04 -6.77 -3.08
N ILE A 42 0.34 -6.79 -4.35
CA ILE A 42 1.34 -5.89 -4.91
C ILE A 42 0.67 -4.99 -5.96
N ILE A 43 0.49 -3.72 -5.60
CA ILE A 43 -0.09 -2.69 -6.46
C ILE A 43 1.04 -1.75 -6.91
N PRO A 44 1.46 -1.84 -8.19
CA PRO A 44 2.60 -1.06 -8.70
C PRO A 44 2.36 0.45 -8.65
N PRO A 45 3.41 1.31 -8.64
CA PRO A 45 3.29 2.76 -8.53
C PRO A 45 2.44 3.46 -9.60
N VAL A 46 2.23 2.83 -10.77
CA VAL A 46 1.33 3.34 -11.84
C VAL A 46 -0.13 2.99 -11.62
N GLN A 47 -0.43 2.18 -10.62
CA GLN A 47 -1.77 1.79 -10.18
C GLN A 47 -2.04 2.34 -8.79
N SER A 48 -3.30 2.38 -8.41
CA SER A 48 -3.72 2.80 -7.08
C SER A 48 -4.67 1.77 -6.47
N ILE A 49 -4.87 1.83 -5.18
CA ILE A 49 -5.95 1.11 -4.51
C ILE A 49 -7.27 1.73 -4.97
N ASP A 50 -8.00 1.04 -5.83
CA ASP A 50 -9.26 1.47 -6.43
C ASP A 50 -10.26 0.30 -6.50
N GLU A 51 -11.41 0.51 -7.11
CA GLU A 51 -12.46 -0.49 -7.21
C GLU A 51 -12.00 -1.75 -7.95
N ASP A 52 -11.18 -1.63 -9.00
CA ASP A 52 -10.63 -2.78 -9.72
C ASP A 52 -9.74 -3.63 -8.81
N ALA A 53 -8.89 -2.99 -8.00
CA ALA A 53 -8.07 -3.67 -6.99
C ALA A 53 -8.93 -4.41 -5.96
N LEU A 54 -10.06 -3.83 -5.51
CA LEU A 54 -10.99 -4.48 -4.58
C LEU A 54 -11.58 -5.75 -5.18
N PHE A 55 -12.06 -5.70 -6.43
CA PHE A 55 -12.63 -6.87 -7.10
C PHE A 55 -11.58 -7.96 -7.35
N GLU A 56 -10.35 -7.58 -7.69
CA GLU A 56 -9.23 -8.51 -7.86
C GLU A 56 -8.92 -9.23 -6.53
N VAL A 57 -8.74 -8.47 -5.44
CA VAL A 57 -8.52 -9.03 -4.09
C VAL A 57 -9.66 -9.97 -3.69
N TYR A 58 -10.92 -9.57 -3.89
CA TYR A 58 -12.06 -10.41 -3.56
C TYR A 58 -12.10 -11.69 -4.39
N SER A 59 -11.81 -11.60 -5.69
CA SER A 59 -11.71 -12.78 -6.57
C SER A 59 -10.63 -13.75 -6.10
N ASP A 60 -9.46 -13.25 -5.71
CA ASP A 60 -8.36 -14.07 -5.22
C ASP A 60 -8.67 -14.71 -3.87
N LEU A 61 -9.21 -13.95 -2.93
CA LEU A 61 -9.60 -14.47 -1.61
C LEU A 61 -10.69 -15.56 -1.75
N ARG A 62 -11.64 -15.39 -2.66
CA ARG A 62 -12.61 -16.47 -2.96
C ARG A 62 -11.97 -17.74 -3.50
N LYS A 63 -10.92 -17.62 -4.32
CA LYS A 63 -10.16 -18.79 -4.80
C LYS A 63 -9.34 -19.43 -3.68
N ILE A 64 -8.71 -18.59 -2.84
CA ILE A 64 -7.88 -19.04 -1.71
C ILE A 64 -8.74 -19.73 -0.64
N GLY A 65 -9.95 -19.20 -0.38
CA GLY A 65 -10.80 -19.62 0.74
C GLY A 65 -10.28 -19.08 2.07
N GLU A 66 -11.01 -19.36 3.15
CA GLU A 66 -10.61 -18.98 4.50
C GLU A 66 -9.32 -19.71 4.93
N GLN A 67 -8.43 -18.97 5.60
CA GLN A 67 -7.16 -19.48 6.09
C GLN A 67 -7.05 -19.27 7.60
N ASP A 68 -6.47 -20.24 8.29
CA ASP A 68 -6.14 -20.06 9.71
C ASP A 68 -5.10 -18.96 9.89
N ASN A 69 -4.00 -19.02 9.14
CA ASN A 69 -2.95 -18.02 9.13
C ASN A 69 -2.81 -17.47 7.71
N LEU A 70 -3.06 -16.16 7.57
CA LEU A 70 -2.93 -15.43 6.32
C LEU A 70 -1.80 -14.41 6.44
N ASN A 71 -0.78 -14.55 5.59
CA ASN A 71 0.35 -13.64 5.48
C ASN A 71 0.19 -12.83 4.20
N VAL A 72 0.07 -11.52 4.30
CA VAL A 72 -0.10 -10.64 3.13
C VAL A 72 1.20 -9.90 2.87
N LEU A 73 1.81 -10.11 1.71
CA LEU A 73 2.92 -9.30 1.22
C LEU A 73 2.33 -8.05 0.57
N LEU A 74 2.45 -6.90 1.22
CA LEU A 74 1.80 -5.66 0.80
C LEU A 74 2.80 -4.68 0.20
N TYR A 75 2.56 -4.26 -1.04
CA TYR A 75 3.23 -3.11 -1.66
C TYR A 75 2.21 -2.21 -2.32
N SER A 76 2.18 -0.92 -1.95
CA SER A 76 1.37 0.11 -2.63
C SER A 76 1.71 1.51 -2.12
N TYR A 77 1.63 2.50 -3.00
CA TYR A 77 1.66 3.92 -2.64
C TYR A 77 0.32 4.45 -2.14
N GLY A 78 -0.72 3.62 -2.10
CA GLY A 78 -2.03 3.98 -1.60
C GLY A 78 -3.09 4.14 -2.69
N GLY A 79 -4.12 4.91 -2.39
CA GLY A 79 -5.26 5.13 -3.29
C GLY A 79 -6.50 5.55 -2.51
N ASP A 80 -7.66 4.99 -2.87
CA ASP A 80 -8.93 5.31 -2.23
C ASP A 80 -9.05 4.67 -0.83
N ALA A 81 -9.34 5.49 0.16
CA ALA A 81 -9.40 5.05 1.56
C ALA A 81 -10.61 4.13 1.84
N GLN A 82 -11.74 4.33 1.17
CA GLN A 82 -12.93 3.49 1.34
C GLN A 82 -12.67 2.09 0.77
N THR A 83 -12.06 2.03 -0.39
CA THR A 83 -11.64 0.78 -1.02
C THR A 83 -10.62 0.03 -0.16
N ALA A 84 -9.61 0.73 0.37
CA ALA A 84 -8.62 0.14 1.27
C ALA A 84 -9.26 -0.41 2.56
N PHE A 85 -10.25 0.32 3.13
CA PHE A 85 -11.01 -0.17 4.26
C PHE A 85 -11.76 -1.47 3.95
N HIS A 86 -12.40 -1.56 2.78
CA HIS A 86 -13.08 -2.79 2.34
C HIS A 86 -12.08 -3.94 2.15
N ILE A 87 -10.92 -3.70 1.53
CA ILE A 87 -9.85 -4.70 1.39
C ILE A 87 -9.40 -5.19 2.77
N GLY A 88 -9.13 -4.27 3.71
CA GLY A 88 -8.76 -4.62 5.08
C GLY A 88 -9.82 -5.51 5.76
N ARG A 89 -11.11 -5.20 5.59
CA ARG A 89 -12.22 -6.01 6.11
C ARG A 89 -12.31 -7.39 5.46
N LEU A 90 -12.06 -7.49 4.15
CA LEU A 90 -11.99 -8.78 3.45
C LEU A 90 -10.84 -9.64 3.98
N LEU A 91 -9.65 -9.08 4.13
CA LEU A 91 -8.50 -9.81 4.69
C LEU A 91 -8.80 -10.33 6.11
N GLN A 92 -9.46 -9.50 6.94
CA GLN A 92 -9.91 -9.92 8.27
C GLN A 92 -10.92 -11.06 8.21
N ALA A 93 -11.88 -11.03 7.26
CA ALA A 93 -12.92 -12.04 7.12
C ALA A 93 -12.39 -13.39 6.60
N TYR A 94 -11.31 -13.36 5.80
CA TYR A 94 -10.68 -14.58 5.24
C TYR A 94 -9.52 -15.12 6.08
N SER A 95 -9.29 -14.56 7.26
CA SER A 95 -8.26 -15.03 8.20
C SER A 95 -8.88 -15.42 9.54
N ASN A 96 -8.90 -16.71 9.87
CA ASN A 96 -9.61 -17.23 11.06
C ASN A 96 -8.84 -17.02 12.37
N LYS A 97 -7.51 -17.19 12.37
CA LYS A 97 -6.68 -17.12 13.58
C LYS A 97 -5.72 -15.95 13.55
N LYS A 98 -4.86 -15.85 12.52
CA LYS A 98 -3.79 -14.86 12.47
C LYS A 98 -3.69 -14.20 11.09
N LEU A 99 -3.78 -12.88 11.06
CA LEU A 99 -3.52 -12.04 9.92
C LEU A 99 -2.22 -11.27 10.14
N GLN A 100 -1.19 -11.53 9.35
CA GLN A 100 0.06 -10.79 9.33
C GLN A 100 0.22 -10.04 8.02
N ILE A 101 0.68 -8.81 8.10
CA ILE A 101 0.97 -8.01 6.90
C ILE A 101 2.45 -7.65 6.89
N TYR A 102 3.10 -7.93 5.77
CA TYR A 102 4.50 -7.67 5.50
C TYR A 102 4.60 -6.55 4.46
N PRO A 103 4.90 -5.31 4.85
CA PRO A 103 5.21 -4.26 3.89
C PRO A 103 6.46 -4.63 3.07
N LEU A 104 6.26 -4.90 1.77
CA LEU A 104 7.33 -5.28 0.85
C LEU A 104 8.05 -4.01 0.35
N ARG A 105 8.69 -3.27 1.18
CA ARG A 105 9.30 -1.96 1.06
C ARG A 105 8.32 -0.83 1.45
N GLU A 106 7.28 -0.53 0.70
CA GLU A 106 6.39 0.62 0.90
C GLU A 106 4.92 0.20 0.99
N ALA A 107 4.27 0.60 2.08
CA ALA A 107 2.83 0.53 2.25
C ALA A 107 2.33 1.90 2.72
N LYS A 108 2.13 2.83 1.77
CA LYS A 108 1.86 4.25 2.05
C LYS A 108 0.37 4.58 2.05
N SER A 109 -0.02 5.60 2.80
CA SER A 109 -1.37 6.17 2.75
C SER A 109 -2.45 5.09 2.94
N ALA A 110 -3.36 4.89 1.99
CA ALA A 110 -4.40 3.86 2.02
C ALA A 110 -3.84 2.42 2.18
N ALA A 111 -2.59 2.15 1.80
CA ALA A 111 -1.95 0.86 2.10
C ALA A 111 -1.60 0.71 3.58
N THR A 112 -1.27 1.80 4.30
CA THR A 112 -1.15 1.78 5.77
C THR A 112 -2.48 1.43 6.44
N LEU A 113 -3.60 1.88 5.86
CA LEU A 113 -4.94 1.48 6.33
C LEU A 113 -5.15 -0.03 6.17
N ILE A 114 -4.76 -0.63 5.02
CA ILE A 114 -4.80 -2.08 4.84
C ILE A 114 -3.90 -2.78 5.86
N ALA A 115 -2.66 -2.28 6.07
CA ALA A 115 -1.72 -2.86 7.04
C ALA A 115 -2.29 -2.85 8.47
N SER A 116 -3.10 -1.83 8.81
CA SER A 116 -3.77 -1.70 10.10
C SER A 116 -4.89 -2.74 10.34
N ALA A 117 -5.24 -3.54 9.33
CA ALA A 117 -6.21 -4.64 9.49
C ALA A 117 -5.60 -5.88 10.14
N ALA A 118 -4.28 -5.98 10.24
CA ALA A 118 -3.55 -7.14 10.75
C ALA A 118 -3.64 -7.29 12.29
N ASP A 119 -3.32 -8.49 12.77
CA ASP A 119 -3.02 -8.72 14.18
C ASP A 119 -1.65 -8.11 14.53
N ASN A 120 -0.69 -8.23 13.60
CA ASN A 120 0.61 -7.56 13.68
C ASN A 120 1.18 -7.30 12.28
N ILE A 121 2.02 -6.27 12.19
CA ILE A 121 2.75 -5.91 10.98
C ILE A 121 4.19 -6.40 11.13
N VAL A 122 4.70 -7.13 10.14
CA VAL A 122 6.07 -7.66 10.14
C VAL A 122 6.91 -6.81 9.22
N MET A 123 7.90 -6.10 9.78
CA MET A 123 8.70 -5.10 9.06
C MET A 123 10.17 -5.49 9.03
N SER A 124 10.80 -5.32 7.87
CA SER A 124 12.26 -5.34 7.72
C SER A 124 12.85 -3.94 7.90
N GLU A 125 14.17 -3.85 7.91
CA GLU A 125 14.91 -2.58 7.97
C GLU A 125 14.61 -1.65 6.77
N LEU A 126 14.11 -2.20 5.67
CA LEU A 126 13.72 -1.46 4.47
C LEU A 126 12.23 -1.16 4.39
N SER A 127 11.42 -1.82 5.23
CA SER A 127 9.97 -1.65 5.20
C SER A 127 9.57 -0.30 5.78
N GLU A 128 8.58 0.33 5.16
CA GLU A 128 8.00 1.57 5.68
C GLU A 128 6.49 1.65 5.45
N LEU A 129 5.84 2.26 6.41
CA LEU A 129 4.47 2.74 6.31
C LEU A 129 4.48 4.25 6.01
N GLY A 130 3.32 4.83 5.80
CA GLY A 130 3.16 6.27 5.66
C GLY A 130 1.96 6.81 6.43
N PRO A 131 1.88 8.14 6.62
CA PRO A 131 0.69 8.78 7.15
C PRO A 131 -0.56 8.44 6.33
N MET A 132 -1.70 8.41 7.00
CA MET A 132 -2.99 8.13 6.37
C MET A 132 -3.86 9.40 6.32
N ASP A 133 -3.24 10.55 6.08
CA ASP A 133 -3.96 11.78 5.82
C ASP A 133 -4.56 11.75 4.39
N PRO A 134 -5.88 11.89 4.23
CA PRO A 134 -6.51 11.86 2.92
C PRO A 134 -5.94 12.91 1.98
N GLN A 135 -5.79 12.58 0.70
CA GLN A 135 -5.41 13.55 -0.33
C GLN A 135 -6.65 13.89 -1.16
N ILE A 136 -7.18 15.08 -0.97
CA ILE A 136 -8.39 15.56 -1.63
C ILE A 136 -8.07 16.53 -2.78
N LYS A 137 -9.03 16.71 -3.67
CA LYS A 137 -9.04 17.73 -4.71
C LYS A 137 -10.30 18.57 -4.55
N LEU A 138 -10.14 19.87 -4.45
CA LEU A 138 -11.27 20.82 -4.46
C LEU A 138 -11.39 21.44 -5.86
N PRO A 139 -12.61 21.85 -6.28
CA PRO A 139 -12.81 22.48 -7.60
C PRO A 139 -11.96 23.73 -7.82
N SER A 140 -11.66 24.47 -6.76
CA SER A 140 -10.86 25.69 -6.79
C SER A 140 -9.35 25.46 -6.72
N ILE A 141 -8.88 24.21 -6.56
CA ILE A 141 -7.46 23.85 -6.39
C ILE A 141 -7.10 22.73 -7.36
N GLU A 142 -6.23 23.02 -8.33
CA GLU A 142 -5.89 22.05 -9.38
C GLU A 142 -5.10 20.82 -8.88
N ARG A 143 -4.33 20.98 -7.80
CA ARG A 143 -3.53 19.89 -7.20
C ARG A 143 -4.28 19.19 -6.08
N ARG A 144 -3.93 17.92 -5.83
CA ARG A 144 -4.31 17.24 -4.58
C ARG A 144 -3.52 17.82 -3.41
N PHE A 145 -4.14 17.87 -2.24
CA PHE A 145 -3.51 18.32 -1.00
C PHE A 145 -4.15 17.67 0.21
N SER A 146 -3.43 17.62 1.32
CA SER A 146 -3.96 17.12 2.59
C SER A 146 -4.91 18.15 3.22
N PRO A 147 -6.08 17.77 3.74
CA PRO A 147 -6.92 18.62 4.55
C PRO A 147 -6.21 19.21 5.80
N LEU A 148 -5.11 18.60 6.24
CA LEU A 148 -4.25 19.17 7.28
C LEU A 148 -3.69 20.53 6.88
N ALA A 149 -3.39 20.74 5.59
CA ALA A 149 -2.95 22.06 5.10
C ALA A 149 -4.02 23.13 5.32
N ILE A 150 -5.32 22.79 5.19
CA ILE A 150 -6.43 23.68 5.51
C ILE A 150 -6.46 23.96 7.03
N LYS A 151 -6.38 22.92 7.84
CA LYS A 151 -6.36 23.04 9.30
C LYS A 151 -5.24 23.99 9.75
N HIS A 152 -4.02 23.78 9.27
CA HIS A 152 -2.89 24.64 9.58
C HIS A 152 -3.07 26.08 9.06
N SER A 153 -3.71 26.26 7.89
CA SER A 153 -4.03 27.61 7.38
C SER A 153 -5.03 28.33 8.28
N LEU A 154 -6.03 27.64 8.81
CA LEU A 154 -6.98 28.20 9.76
C LEU A 154 -6.33 28.54 11.11
N GLU A 155 -5.43 27.69 11.59
CA GLU A 155 -4.63 27.94 12.80
C GLU A 155 -3.72 29.18 12.62
N LEU A 156 -3.06 29.30 11.46
CA LEU A 156 -2.28 30.50 11.11
C LEU A 156 -3.15 31.76 11.14
N LEU A 157 -4.31 31.74 10.48
CA LEU A 157 -5.23 32.88 10.49
C LEU A 157 -5.68 33.25 11.91
N HIS A 158 -5.99 32.29 12.75
CA HIS A 158 -6.33 32.52 14.14
C HIS A 158 -5.19 33.21 14.92
N GLY A 159 -3.95 32.75 14.69
CA GLY A 159 -2.76 33.42 15.27
C GLY A 159 -2.59 34.87 14.82
N GLU A 160 -2.76 35.12 13.51
CA GLU A 160 -2.65 36.49 12.94
C GLU A 160 -3.78 37.41 13.43
N ILE A 161 -5.00 36.93 13.63
CA ILE A 161 -6.10 37.67 14.29
C ILE A 161 -5.66 38.09 15.71
N SER A 162 -5.11 37.16 16.47
CA SER A 162 -4.70 37.38 17.85
C SER A 162 -3.54 38.41 17.94
N ASN A 163 -2.73 38.54 16.90
CA ASN A 163 -1.64 39.50 16.77
C ASN A 163 -2.09 40.87 16.22
N GLY A 164 -3.37 41.02 15.85
CA GLY A 164 -3.92 42.30 15.32
C GLY A 164 -3.52 42.59 13.85
N HIS A 165 -3.18 41.55 13.06
CA HIS A 165 -2.76 41.71 11.66
C HIS A 165 -3.94 41.61 10.68
N ASP A 166 -4.98 42.44 10.86
CA ASP A 166 -6.27 42.35 10.13
C ASP A 166 -6.12 42.36 8.60
N LEU A 167 -5.18 43.10 8.05
CA LEU A 167 -4.97 43.18 6.60
C LEU A 167 -4.44 41.82 6.05
N ILE A 168 -3.53 41.20 6.78
CA ILE A 168 -3.01 39.86 6.42
C ILE A 168 -4.12 38.84 6.48
N VAL A 169 -4.91 38.83 7.57
CA VAL A 169 -6.04 37.94 7.77
C VAL A 169 -7.04 38.07 6.63
N LYS A 170 -7.45 39.29 6.27
CA LYS A 170 -8.39 39.54 5.17
C LYS A 170 -7.85 38.98 3.85
N THR A 171 -6.61 39.27 3.52
CA THR A 171 -5.97 38.87 2.26
C THR A 171 -5.85 37.33 2.15
N LEU A 172 -5.54 36.64 3.24
CA LEU A 172 -5.42 35.19 3.27
C LEU A 172 -6.80 34.53 3.27
N ALA A 173 -7.76 35.07 4.02
CA ALA A 173 -9.12 34.52 4.10
C ALA A 173 -9.84 34.55 2.73
N GLU A 174 -9.64 35.62 1.94
CA GLU A 174 -10.20 35.71 0.58
C GLU A 174 -9.66 34.63 -0.40
N ARG A 175 -8.56 33.96 -0.06
CA ARG A 175 -7.95 32.90 -0.86
C ARG A 175 -8.29 31.48 -0.39
N LEU A 176 -8.97 31.37 0.76
CA LEU A 176 -9.44 30.06 1.24
C LEU A 176 -10.61 29.55 0.37
N PRO A 177 -10.77 28.23 0.27
CA PRO A 177 -11.98 27.63 -0.28
C PRO A 177 -13.23 28.07 0.47
N ASP A 178 -14.40 27.92 -0.16
CA ASP A 178 -15.67 28.19 0.48
C ASP A 178 -15.91 27.33 1.75
N PRO A 179 -16.73 27.78 2.71
CA PRO A 179 -16.92 27.09 3.98
C PRO A 179 -17.44 25.64 3.87
N LEU A 180 -18.22 25.30 2.84
CA LEU A 180 -18.70 23.93 2.63
C LEU A 180 -17.56 23.01 2.20
N SER A 181 -16.76 23.45 1.21
CA SER A 181 -15.56 22.72 0.76
C SER A 181 -14.57 22.53 1.90
N LEU A 182 -14.39 23.52 2.77
CA LEU A 182 -13.56 23.41 3.97
C LEU A 182 -14.10 22.36 4.93
N GLY A 183 -15.42 22.35 5.18
CA GLY A 183 -16.08 21.38 6.03
C GLY A 183 -15.95 19.94 5.51
N GLU A 184 -16.18 19.73 4.22
CA GLU A 184 -16.01 18.42 3.58
C GLU A 184 -14.56 17.92 3.65
N ALA A 185 -13.61 18.81 3.41
CA ALA A 185 -12.20 18.50 3.53
C ALA A 185 -11.84 18.03 4.95
N LEU A 186 -12.23 18.78 5.97
CA LEU A 186 -11.96 18.43 7.36
C LEU A 186 -12.66 17.12 7.77
N LYS A 187 -13.90 16.89 7.28
CA LYS A 187 -14.64 15.66 7.53
C LYS A 187 -13.92 14.41 6.98
N SER A 188 -13.15 14.54 5.90
CA SER A 188 -12.38 13.40 5.36
C SER A 188 -11.31 12.88 6.34
N LEU A 189 -10.75 13.75 7.19
CA LEU A 189 -9.82 13.36 8.27
C LEU A 189 -10.53 12.49 9.32
N GLU A 190 -11.77 12.86 9.70
CA GLU A 190 -12.56 12.08 10.65
C GLU A 190 -12.93 10.70 10.08
N THR A 191 -13.24 10.64 8.78
CA THR A 191 -13.50 9.37 8.09
C THR A 191 -12.26 8.47 8.10
N GLY A 192 -11.08 9.03 7.83
CA GLY A 192 -9.82 8.30 7.89
C GLY A 192 -9.53 7.72 9.27
N LYS A 193 -9.71 8.52 10.32
CA LYS A 193 -9.57 8.06 11.72
C LYS A 193 -10.57 6.95 12.07
N ASP A 194 -11.82 7.08 11.64
CA ASP A 194 -12.85 6.07 11.94
C ASP A 194 -12.56 4.74 11.24
N TYR A 195 -12.12 4.75 9.98
CA TYR A 195 -11.70 3.54 9.26
C TYR A 195 -10.53 2.84 9.94
N LEU A 196 -9.46 3.59 10.28
CA LEU A 196 -8.32 3.05 11.02
C LEU A 196 -8.75 2.43 12.34
N ARG A 197 -9.50 3.19 13.16
CA ARG A 197 -9.99 2.70 14.46
C ARG A 197 -10.78 1.41 14.32
N LYS A 198 -11.68 1.31 13.33
CA LYS A 198 -12.49 0.11 13.09
C LYS A 198 -11.67 -1.11 12.72
N LEU A 199 -10.62 -0.95 11.91
CA LEU A 199 -9.72 -2.06 11.56
C LEU A 199 -8.85 -2.47 12.73
N LEU A 200 -8.24 -1.50 13.42
CA LEU A 200 -7.37 -1.74 14.57
C LEU A 200 -8.11 -2.43 15.73
N VAL A 201 -9.31 -1.96 16.09
CA VAL A 201 -10.08 -2.55 17.19
C VAL A 201 -10.60 -3.95 16.87
N SER A 202 -10.73 -4.26 15.59
CA SER A 202 -11.22 -5.58 15.15
C SER A 202 -10.19 -6.70 15.40
N ARG A 203 -8.88 -6.39 15.35
CA ARG A 203 -7.81 -7.37 15.51
C ARG A 203 -6.65 -6.87 16.38
N MET A 204 -5.81 -5.98 15.86
CA MET A 204 -4.56 -5.55 16.50
C MET A 204 -4.75 -5.10 17.96
N PHE A 205 -5.84 -4.40 18.24
CA PHE A 205 -6.20 -3.92 19.58
C PHE A 205 -7.59 -4.44 19.97
N ALA A 206 -7.82 -5.73 19.81
CA ALA A 206 -9.11 -6.35 20.09
C ALA A 206 -9.62 -5.98 21.50
N GLY A 207 -10.75 -5.25 21.56
CA GLY A 207 -11.34 -4.77 22.81
C GLY A 207 -10.77 -3.45 23.35
N ASP A 208 -9.66 -2.93 22.85
CA ASP A 208 -9.06 -1.65 23.28
C ASP A 208 -9.35 -0.52 22.27
N SER A 209 -10.54 0.04 22.36
CA SER A 209 -10.99 1.13 21.48
C SER A 209 -10.25 2.44 21.73
N GLU A 210 -9.74 2.67 22.93
CA GLU A 210 -8.99 3.89 23.28
C GLU A 210 -7.62 3.88 22.61
N LYS A 211 -6.89 2.79 22.74
CA LYS A 211 -5.60 2.63 22.06
C LYS A 211 -5.75 2.71 20.54
N ALA A 212 -6.78 2.06 19.96
CA ALA A 212 -7.08 2.16 18.55
C ALA A 212 -7.34 3.61 18.10
N ALA A 213 -8.04 4.40 18.90
CA ALA A 213 -8.31 5.81 18.61
C ALA A 213 -7.03 6.66 18.64
N ILE A 214 -6.17 6.46 19.64
CA ILE A 214 -4.89 7.19 19.77
C ILE A 214 -3.99 6.92 18.56
N VAL A 215 -3.82 5.65 18.18
CA VAL A 215 -2.98 5.27 17.04
C VAL A 215 -3.59 5.79 15.73
N ALA A 216 -4.91 5.70 15.55
CA ALA A 216 -5.59 6.23 14.38
C ALA A 216 -5.39 7.75 14.25
N GLU A 217 -5.52 8.49 15.34
CA GLU A 217 -5.28 9.93 15.36
C GLU A 217 -3.83 10.27 15.00
N ARG A 218 -2.86 9.54 15.56
CA ARG A 218 -1.44 9.75 15.25
C ARG A 218 -1.13 9.51 13.77
N LEU A 219 -1.66 8.43 13.17
CA LEU A 219 -1.45 8.12 11.75
C LEU A 219 -2.08 9.15 10.81
N VAL A 220 -3.22 9.77 11.20
CA VAL A 220 -3.93 10.74 10.35
C VAL A 220 -3.44 12.18 10.55
N LEU A 221 -3.15 12.57 11.80
CA LEU A 221 -2.90 13.97 12.16
C LEU A 221 -1.47 14.24 12.61
N GLY A 222 -0.70 13.21 12.93
CA GLY A 222 0.54 13.33 13.69
C GLY A 222 1.80 13.59 12.85
N TYR A 223 1.70 13.73 11.53
CA TYR A 223 2.86 13.85 10.64
C TYR A 223 2.84 15.14 9.81
N PRO A 224 4.02 15.71 9.53
CA PRO A 224 4.11 17.01 8.87
C PRO A 224 3.79 16.95 7.36
N ASP A 225 3.98 15.80 6.72
CA ASP A 225 3.71 15.63 5.29
C ASP A 225 3.30 14.17 4.97
N HIS A 226 2.65 14.01 3.80
CA HIS A 226 2.10 12.73 3.34
C HIS A 226 3.18 11.69 2.97
N GLY A 227 4.38 12.14 2.63
CA GLY A 227 5.50 11.29 2.25
C GLY A 227 6.34 10.79 3.43
N TYR A 228 5.98 11.15 4.67
CA TYR A 228 6.75 10.80 5.85
C TYR A 228 7.00 9.28 5.93
N CYS A 229 8.25 8.91 6.26
CA CYS A 229 8.65 7.52 6.44
C CYS A 229 8.36 7.07 7.87
N ILE A 230 7.43 6.15 8.04
CA ILE A 230 7.16 5.47 9.31
C ILE A 230 7.89 4.12 9.23
N ASP A 231 9.11 4.08 9.72
CA ASP A 231 9.91 2.88 9.81
C ASP A 231 9.47 1.98 10.99
N PHE A 232 10.18 0.88 11.21
CA PHE A 232 9.89 -0.05 12.30
C PHE A 232 9.85 0.64 13.67
N LYS A 233 10.83 1.50 13.94
CA LYS A 233 10.95 2.17 15.26
C LYS A 233 9.83 3.19 15.46
N GLU A 234 9.54 4.03 14.47
CA GLU A 234 8.43 4.98 14.54
C GLU A 234 7.08 4.26 14.65
N ALA A 235 6.88 3.16 13.90
CA ALA A 235 5.67 2.35 13.99
C ALA A 235 5.46 1.77 15.41
N GLN A 236 6.54 1.33 16.06
CA GLN A 236 6.53 0.87 17.45
C GLN A 236 6.21 2.02 18.41
N ASP A 237 6.83 3.19 18.23
CA ASP A 237 6.69 4.35 19.12
C ASP A 237 5.27 4.95 19.08
N ILE A 238 4.57 4.88 17.93
CA ILE A 238 3.16 5.26 17.86
C ILE A 238 2.20 4.21 18.41
N GLY A 239 2.70 3.04 18.78
CA GLY A 239 1.96 1.99 19.46
C GLY A 239 1.36 0.90 18.59
N LEU A 240 1.71 0.83 17.29
CA LEU A 240 1.36 -0.31 16.43
C LEU A 240 2.02 -1.60 16.94
N VAL A 241 1.33 -2.73 16.77
CA VAL A 241 1.93 -4.04 17.05
C VAL A 241 2.78 -4.44 15.84
N VAL A 242 4.07 -4.17 15.93
CA VAL A 242 5.04 -4.48 14.89
C VAL A 242 6.03 -5.54 15.37
N GLN A 243 6.50 -6.37 14.46
CA GLN A 243 7.50 -7.42 14.68
C GLN A 243 8.60 -7.31 13.63
N GLU A 244 9.83 -7.61 14.01
CA GLU A 244 10.90 -7.80 13.03
C GLU A 244 10.65 -9.06 12.20
N VAL A 245 11.15 -9.04 10.96
CA VAL A 245 11.10 -10.22 10.10
C VAL A 245 11.89 -11.36 10.75
N PRO A 246 11.32 -12.57 10.88
CA PRO A 246 12.03 -13.74 11.38
C PRO A 246 13.31 -14.03 10.56
N ASP A 247 14.38 -14.48 11.22
CA ASP A 247 15.67 -14.71 10.57
C ASP A 247 15.60 -15.65 9.36
N ASN A 248 14.77 -16.69 9.44
CA ASN A 248 14.55 -17.63 8.36
C ASN A 248 13.81 -17.06 7.14
N GLN A 249 13.20 -15.87 7.26
CA GLN A 249 12.47 -15.17 6.18
C GLN A 249 13.25 -13.95 5.66
N ARG A 250 14.25 -13.47 6.38
CA ARG A 250 14.93 -12.19 6.11
C ARG A 250 15.54 -12.14 4.71
N ASP A 251 16.32 -13.15 4.35
CA ASP A 251 16.97 -13.21 3.04
C ASP A 251 15.95 -13.34 1.90
N ALA A 252 14.93 -14.18 2.08
CA ALA A 252 13.88 -14.36 1.07
C ALA A 252 13.05 -13.09 0.85
N LEU A 253 12.75 -12.35 1.93
CA LEU A 253 12.05 -11.07 1.85
C LEU A 253 12.92 -10.00 1.17
N TYR A 254 14.21 -9.93 1.48
CA TYR A 254 15.15 -9.04 0.81
C TYR A 254 15.25 -9.34 -0.69
N ASP A 255 15.40 -10.60 -1.07
CA ASP A 255 15.42 -11.04 -2.47
C ASP A 255 14.13 -10.66 -3.21
N LEU A 256 12.97 -10.74 -2.54
CA LEU A 256 11.68 -10.30 -3.06
C LEU A 256 11.66 -8.79 -3.33
N MET A 257 12.06 -7.99 -2.35
CA MET A 257 12.13 -6.53 -2.49
C MET A 257 13.05 -6.13 -3.63
N TYR A 258 14.22 -6.76 -3.71
CA TYR A 258 15.20 -6.49 -4.76
C TYR A 258 14.72 -6.95 -6.13
N GLY A 259 14.08 -8.12 -6.21
CA GLY A 259 13.46 -8.63 -7.43
C GLY A 259 12.35 -7.71 -7.94
N TYR A 260 11.48 -7.23 -7.04
CA TYR A 260 10.44 -6.26 -7.36
C TYR A 260 11.03 -4.94 -7.87
N LYS A 261 12.06 -4.41 -7.19
CA LYS A 261 12.77 -3.21 -7.63
C LYS A 261 13.32 -3.37 -9.05
N LYS A 262 13.96 -4.49 -9.36
CA LYS A 262 14.46 -4.76 -10.71
C LYS A 262 13.36 -4.82 -11.76
N MET A 263 12.21 -5.42 -11.44
CA MET A 263 11.05 -5.43 -12.34
C MET A 263 10.57 -4.01 -12.61
N TRP A 264 10.54 -3.17 -11.57
CA TRP A 264 10.15 -1.77 -11.68
C TRP A 264 11.16 -0.96 -12.51
N ASP A 265 12.46 -1.12 -12.29
CA ASP A 265 13.53 -0.47 -13.08
C ASP A 265 13.40 -0.81 -14.59
N VAL A 266 13.07 -2.07 -14.91
CA VAL A 266 12.83 -2.50 -16.30
C VAL A 266 11.59 -1.84 -16.90
N PHE A 267 10.52 -1.70 -16.12
CA PHE A 267 9.31 -1.01 -16.53
C PHE A 267 9.57 0.48 -16.79
N GLU A 268 10.20 1.20 -15.85
CA GLU A 268 10.53 2.62 -16.00
C GLU A 268 11.43 2.87 -17.22
N PHE A 269 12.45 2.02 -17.41
CA PHE A 269 13.30 2.10 -18.57
C PHE A 269 12.53 1.90 -19.88
N ALA A 270 11.58 0.97 -19.92
CA ALA A 270 10.74 0.76 -21.08
C ALA A 270 9.81 1.95 -21.35
N MET A 271 9.25 2.55 -20.28
CA MET A 271 8.39 3.74 -20.38
C MET A 271 9.15 4.99 -20.84
N SER A 272 10.39 5.17 -20.40
CA SER A 272 11.21 6.33 -20.78
C SER A 272 11.62 6.35 -22.26
N ARG A 273 11.53 5.20 -22.96
CA ARG A 273 11.88 5.04 -24.39
C ARG A 273 10.65 5.03 -25.31
N LYS A 274 9.52 5.45 -24.81
CA LYS A 274 8.26 5.42 -25.58
C LYS A 274 8.32 6.37 -26.77
N ASP A 275 8.58 5.84 -27.97
CA ASP A 275 8.14 6.45 -29.22
C ASP A 275 6.65 6.15 -29.36
N ASP A 276 5.86 7.09 -29.93
CA ASP A 276 4.38 7.12 -29.99
C ASP A 276 3.67 5.92 -30.68
N ASN A 277 4.29 4.74 -30.74
CA ASN A 277 3.75 3.55 -31.36
C ASN A 277 3.11 2.59 -30.35
N GLU A 278 1.87 2.12 -30.60
CA GLU A 278 1.10 1.17 -29.78
C GLU A 278 1.90 -0.10 -29.39
N SER A 279 2.80 -0.58 -30.25
CA SER A 279 3.65 -1.74 -29.94
C SER A 279 4.64 -1.47 -28.81
N SER A 280 5.08 -0.23 -28.60
CA SER A 280 5.99 0.14 -27.52
C SER A 280 5.27 0.23 -26.16
N VAL A 281 3.97 0.56 -26.16
CA VAL A 281 3.15 0.59 -24.94
C VAL A 281 2.94 -0.83 -24.41
N SER A 282 2.57 -1.77 -25.28
CA SER A 282 2.34 -3.17 -24.87
C SER A 282 3.62 -3.83 -24.32
N GLU A 283 4.81 -3.51 -24.87
CA GLU A 283 6.08 -3.97 -24.33
C GLU A 283 6.41 -3.34 -22.97
N ALA A 284 6.02 -2.08 -22.73
CA ALA A 284 6.29 -1.38 -21.48
C ALA A 284 5.47 -1.89 -20.29
N ILE A 285 4.19 -2.23 -20.52
CA ILE A 285 3.29 -2.73 -19.45
C ILE A 285 3.46 -4.23 -19.17
N ARG A 286 4.17 -4.96 -20.03
CA ARG A 286 4.34 -6.42 -19.91
C ARG A 286 4.88 -6.88 -18.55
N PRO A 287 5.88 -6.23 -17.92
CA PRO A 287 6.34 -6.64 -16.59
C PRO A 287 5.25 -6.61 -15.51
N LEU A 288 4.26 -5.71 -15.64
CA LEU A 288 3.10 -5.64 -14.73
C LEU A 288 2.10 -6.77 -14.98
N ILE A 289 1.92 -7.17 -16.24
CA ILE A 289 1.10 -8.32 -16.61
C ILE A 289 1.76 -9.61 -16.11
N ASP A 290 3.08 -9.72 -16.30
CA ASP A 290 3.88 -10.85 -15.82
C ASP A 290 3.80 -10.97 -14.28
N LEU A 291 3.78 -9.85 -13.53
CA LEU A 291 3.62 -9.83 -12.08
C LEU A 291 2.28 -10.46 -11.65
N LYS A 292 1.16 -10.03 -12.26
CA LYS A 292 -0.16 -10.61 -11.96
C LYS A 292 -0.21 -12.11 -12.26
N GLN A 293 0.38 -12.53 -13.36
CA GLN A 293 0.47 -13.95 -13.71
C GLN A 293 1.27 -14.72 -12.65
N VAL A 294 2.42 -14.21 -12.22
CA VAL A 294 3.23 -14.83 -11.16
C VAL A 294 2.44 -14.94 -9.85
N VAL A 295 1.69 -13.90 -9.46
CA VAL A 295 0.84 -13.94 -8.25
C VAL A 295 -0.19 -15.06 -8.35
N HIS A 296 -0.91 -15.17 -9.46
CA HIS A 296 -1.92 -16.23 -9.66
C HIS A 296 -1.30 -17.63 -9.67
N GLU A 297 -0.18 -17.83 -10.37
CA GLU A 297 0.54 -19.12 -10.39
C GLU A 297 0.97 -19.55 -8.99
N VAL A 298 1.45 -18.63 -8.17
CA VAL A 298 1.89 -18.92 -6.80
C VAL A 298 0.71 -19.23 -5.89
N ILE A 299 -0.44 -18.57 -6.06
CA ILE A 299 -1.69 -18.93 -5.37
C ILE A 299 -2.09 -20.37 -5.70
N ASP A 300 -2.09 -20.75 -6.98
CA ASP A 300 -2.47 -22.10 -7.43
C ASP A 300 -1.50 -23.16 -6.90
N ILE A 301 -0.19 -22.90 -6.86
CA ILE A 301 0.82 -23.80 -6.28
C ILE A 301 0.54 -24.06 -4.80
N GLN A 302 0.27 -23.02 -4.00
CA GLN A 302 -0.01 -23.16 -2.57
C GLN A 302 -1.29 -23.99 -2.32
N LYS A 303 -2.35 -23.72 -3.10
CA LYS A 303 -3.60 -24.50 -3.01
C LYS A 303 -3.39 -25.99 -3.33
N SER A 304 -2.63 -26.28 -4.37
CA SER A 304 -2.33 -27.67 -4.75
C SER A 304 -1.58 -28.40 -3.64
N LYS A 305 -0.61 -27.74 -2.98
CA LYS A 305 0.12 -28.31 -1.84
C LYS A 305 -0.81 -28.58 -0.64
N LYS A 306 -1.76 -27.67 -0.34
CA LYS A 306 -2.70 -27.79 0.77
C LYS A 306 -3.64 -29.00 0.55
N ASN A 307 -4.24 -29.15 -0.63
CA ASN A 307 -5.14 -30.25 -0.94
C ASN A 307 -4.46 -31.63 -0.75
N VAL A 308 -3.20 -31.77 -1.18
CA VAL A 308 -2.41 -33.01 -0.99
C VAL A 308 -2.11 -33.31 0.48
N SER A 309 -2.06 -32.31 1.34
CA SER A 309 -1.81 -32.48 2.79
C SER A 309 -3.09 -32.84 3.57
N GLU A 310 -4.26 -32.48 3.07
CA GLU A 310 -5.57 -32.77 3.69
C GLU A 310 -6.10 -34.16 3.29
N GLU A 311 -5.59 -34.76 2.19
CA GLU A 311 -5.94 -36.13 1.75
C GLU A 311 -5.08 -37.23 2.41
N LYS A 312 -4.09 -36.88 3.21
CA LYS A 312 -3.23 -37.82 3.97
C LYS A 312 -3.58 -37.83 5.45
#